data_427290c261a29dfb3093696519485e2c
#
_entry.id   427290c261a29dfb3093696519485e2c
#
_cell.length_a   1.000
_cell.length_b   1.000
_cell.length_c   1.000
_cell.angle_alpha   90.00
_cell.angle_beta   90.00
_cell.angle_gamma   90.00
#
_symmetry.space_group_name_H-M   'P 1'
#
loop_
_entity.id
_entity.type
_entity.pdbx_description
1 polymer ?
#
loop_
_entity_poly.entity_id
_entity_poly.type
_entity_poly.pdbx_seq_one_letter_code
_entity_poly.pdbx_strand_id
1 'polypeptide(L)'
;KNFDGDHKSPLKENFASLWNVLASIYSSYREALRGEGIAYEGMLYRDVAEHFDPTGLKAKMYVFAGFNLLQKVEQRLFEELAREKKAIFYWDYDSYYMNNGNEAGKYISAYLHAFPNQLAGKDIYSNLTKKENITFLSASTEDIQARYISQWLTPERIKAGKRTAIVMCDEKILPTIIHCLPPDVKDINITTGYPLSQTLIATLVKEIFALKLS
;
A
#
# COMPACT_ATOMS: atom_id res chain seq x y z
N LYS A 1 -2.81 -25.35 -7.01
CA LYS A 1 -2.06 -26.60 -6.67
C LYS A 1 -3.07 -27.53 -6.06
N ASN A 2 -3.37 -28.65 -6.75
CA ASN A 2 -4.29 -29.66 -6.31
C ASN A 2 -3.78 -30.33 -5.03
N PHE A 3 -4.62 -30.40 -4.02
CA PHE A 3 -4.41 -31.18 -2.78
C PHE A 3 -4.74 -32.67 -3.00
N ASP A 4 -4.49 -33.17 -4.20
CA ASP A 4 -4.64 -34.60 -4.52
C ASP A 4 -3.35 -35.34 -4.15
N GLY A 5 -3.38 -35.94 -3.00
CA GLY A 5 -2.37 -36.87 -2.54
C GLY A 5 -2.97 -37.83 -1.53
N ASP A 6 -2.88 -39.09 -1.81
CA ASP A 6 -3.52 -40.30 -1.24
C ASP A 6 -3.40 -40.56 0.28
N HIS A 7 -3.01 -39.56 1.09
CA HIS A 7 -3.01 -39.67 2.55
C HIS A 7 -3.90 -38.61 3.19
N LYS A 8 -5.13 -38.97 3.44
CA LYS A 8 -6.06 -38.20 4.26
C LYS A 8 -5.63 -38.28 5.73
N SER A 9 -4.85 -37.30 6.17
CA SER A 9 -4.61 -37.14 7.60
C SER A 9 -5.85 -36.51 8.28
N PRO A 10 -6.15 -36.82 9.55
CA PRO A 10 -7.26 -36.19 10.29
C PRO A 10 -7.22 -34.67 10.25
N LEU A 11 -6.02 -34.09 10.19
CA LEU A 11 -5.78 -32.63 10.05
C LEU A 11 -6.28 -32.10 8.71
N LYS A 12 -6.06 -32.85 7.61
CA LYS A 12 -6.55 -32.45 6.28
C LYS A 12 -8.07 -32.52 6.18
N GLU A 13 -8.68 -33.54 6.80
CA GLU A 13 -10.15 -33.68 6.83
C GLU A 13 -10.81 -32.56 7.65
N ASN A 14 -10.25 -32.24 8.82
CA ASN A 14 -10.72 -31.11 9.63
C ASN A 14 -10.55 -29.77 8.90
N PHE A 15 -9.42 -29.58 8.20
CA PHE A 15 -9.22 -28.38 7.39
C PHE A 15 -10.22 -28.28 6.23
N ALA A 16 -10.45 -29.39 5.51
CA ALA A 16 -11.42 -29.43 4.41
C ALA A 16 -12.85 -29.18 4.91
N SER A 17 -13.24 -29.75 6.05
CA SER A 17 -14.55 -29.53 6.65
C SER A 17 -14.75 -28.06 7.08
N LEU A 18 -13.74 -27.45 7.71
CA LEU A 18 -13.76 -26.03 8.04
C LEU A 18 -13.88 -25.16 6.77
N TRP A 19 -13.12 -25.49 5.73
CA TRP A 19 -13.16 -24.77 4.46
C TRP A 19 -14.56 -24.80 3.81
N ASN A 20 -15.22 -25.93 3.88
CA ASN A 20 -16.56 -26.11 3.30
C ASN A 20 -17.65 -25.28 4.01
N VAL A 21 -17.46 -24.95 5.30
CA VAL A 21 -18.43 -24.13 6.06
C VAL A 21 -18.11 -22.65 6.07
N LEU A 22 -16.91 -22.24 5.62
CA LEU A 22 -16.51 -20.83 5.64
C LEU A 22 -17.44 -19.92 4.85
N ALA A 23 -17.93 -20.38 3.71
CA ALA A 23 -18.85 -19.59 2.87
C ALA A 23 -20.19 -19.32 3.59
N SER A 24 -20.73 -20.33 4.30
CA SER A 24 -21.96 -20.16 5.07
C SER A 24 -21.78 -19.28 6.30
N ILE A 25 -20.66 -19.45 7.03
CA ILE A 25 -20.30 -18.59 8.16
C ILE A 25 -20.18 -17.13 7.70
N TYR A 26 -19.50 -16.90 6.59
CA TYR A 26 -19.33 -15.56 6.02
C TYR A 26 -20.69 -14.93 5.66
N SER A 27 -21.57 -15.69 5.02
CA SER A 27 -22.91 -15.20 4.67
C SER A 27 -23.74 -14.86 5.89
N SER A 28 -23.80 -15.77 6.87
CA SER A 28 -24.54 -15.54 8.12
C SER A 28 -24.00 -14.36 8.91
N TYR A 29 -22.67 -14.19 8.94
CA TYR A 29 -22.03 -13.05 9.60
C TYR A 29 -22.41 -11.71 8.93
N ARG A 30 -22.39 -11.66 7.59
CA ARG A 30 -22.84 -10.47 6.84
C ARG A 30 -24.29 -10.13 7.10
N GLU A 31 -25.16 -11.12 7.10
CA GLU A 31 -26.60 -10.94 7.37
C GLU A 31 -26.85 -10.42 8.77
N ALA A 32 -26.14 -10.97 9.78
CA ALA A 32 -26.24 -10.49 11.15
C ALA A 32 -25.83 -9.02 11.28
N LEU A 33 -24.69 -8.64 10.69
CA LEU A 33 -24.22 -7.25 10.71
C LEU A 33 -25.18 -6.29 10.00
N ARG A 34 -25.74 -6.72 8.85
CA ARG A 34 -26.76 -5.93 8.14
C ARG A 34 -28.03 -5.75 8.98
N GLY A 35 -28.45 -6.79 9.70
CA GLY A 35 -29.60 -6.72 10.61
C GLY A 35 -29.40 -5.69 11.74
N GLU A 36 -28.17 -5.48 12.18
CA GLU A 36 -27.79 -4.49 13.18
C GLU A 36 -27.48 -3.10 12.59
N GLY A 37 -27.50 -2.94 11.26
CA GLY A 37 -27.18 -1.68 10.59
C GLY A 37 -25.70 -1.31 10.63
N ILE A 38 -24.79 -2.28 10.84
CA ILE A 38 -23.34 -2.09 10.88
C ILE A 38 -22.65 -2.88 9.78
N ALA A 39 -21.46 -2.43 9.39
CA ALA A 39 -20.66 -3.08 8.37
C ALA A 39 -19.16 -2.88 8.63
N TYR A 40 -18.32 -3.85 8.28
CA TYR A 40 -16.89 -3.69 8.18
C TYR A 40 -16.50 -3.19 6.78
N GLU A 41 -15.32 -2.61 6.66
CA GLU A 41 -14.86 -1.93 5.44
C GLU A 41 -14.97 -2.81 4.17
N GLY A 42 -14.50 -4.07 4.22
CA GLY A 42 -14.58 -4.99 3.10
C GLY A 42 -16.02 -5.33 2.66
N MET A 43 -16.98 -5.26 3.59
CA MET A 43 -18.41 -5.44 3.27
C MET A 43 -18.94 -4.22 2.50
N LEU A 44 -18.53 -2.99 2.87
CA LEU A 44 -18.89 -1.77 2.15
C LEU A 44 -18.29 -1.77 0.74
N TYR A 45 -17.03 -2.14 0.60
CA TYR A 45 -16.38 -2.26 -0.71
C TYR A 45 -17.10 -3.25 -1.61
N ARG A 46 -17.49 -4.39 -1.06
CA ARG A 46 -18.24 -5.39 -1.81
C ARG A 46 -19.60 -4.88 -2.25
N ASP A 47 -20.32 -4.21 -1.36
CA ASP A 47 -21.63 -3.64 -1.68
C ASP A 47 -21.52 -2.58 -2.79
N VAL A 48 -20.50 -1.74 -2.76
CA VAL A 48 -20.21 -0.79 -3.86
C VAL A 48 -19.92 -1.54 -5.17
N ALA A 49 -19.11 -2.62 -5.13
CA ALA A 49 -18.79 -3.38 -6.33
C ALA A 49 -19.98 -4.12 -6.93
N GLU A 50 -20.88 -4.64 -6.09
CA GLU A 50 -22.03 -5.45 -6.53
C GLU A 50 -23.27 -4.61 -6.86
N HIS A 51 -23.46 -3.45 -6.21
CA HIS A 51 -24.69 -2.65 -6.28
C HIS A 51 -24.42 -1.16 -6.55
N PHE A 52 -23.31 -0.84 -7.22
CA PHE A 52 -22.98 0.55 -7.51
C PHE A 52 -24.08 1.23 -8.34
N ASP A 53 -24.62 2.32 -7.81
CA ASP A 53 -25.61 3.16 -8.50
C ASP A 53 -24.98 4.53 -8.81
N PRO A 54 -24.66 4.82 -10.08
CA PRO A 54 -24.08 6.09 -10.49
C PRO A 54 -25.08 7.26 -10.38
N THR A 55 -26.38 7.01 -10.21
CA THR A 55 -27.41 8.09 -10.12
C THR A 55 -27.33 8.83 -8.79
N GLY A 56 -26.87 8.18 -7.72
CA GLY A 56 -26.65 8.79 -6.41
C GLY A 56 -25.47 9.75 -6.33
N LEU A 57 -24.64 9.81 -7.36
CA LEU A 57 -23.43 10.63 -7.39
C LEU A 57 -23.74 12.09 -7.74
N LYS A 58 -23.28 13.00 -6.87
CA LYS A 58 -23.59 14.44 -6.99
C LYS A 58 -22.72 15.18 -8.01
N ALA A 59 -21.50 14.71 -8.27
CA ALA A 59 -20.57 15.37 -9.19
C ALA A 59 -20.89 15.01 -10.64
N LYS A 60 -20.74 16.00 -11.53
CA LYS A 60 -20.88 15.80 -12.98
C LYS A 60 -19.71 15.00 -13.58
N MET A 61 -18.53 15.12 -12.98
CA MET A 61 -17.30 14.50 -13.44
C MET A 61 -16.42 14.13 -12.23
N TYR A 62 -15.80 12.96 -12.29
CA TYR A 62 -14.84 12.45 -11.33
C TYR A 62 -13.46 12.35 -11.99
N VAL A 63 -12.45 12.88 -11.31
CA VAL A 63 -11.07 12.88 -11.80
C VAL A 63 -10.26 11.92 -10.93
N PHE A 64 -9.67 10.93 -11.56
CA PHE A 64 -8.82 9.92 -10.92
C PHE A 64 -7.35 10.16 -11.30
N ALA A 65 -6.51 10.41 -10.30
CA ALA A 65 -5.09 10.69 -10.48
C ALA A 65 -4.26 10.01 -9.37
N GLY A 66 -3.01 9.63 -9.70
CA GLY A 66 -2.05 9.10 -8.73
C GLY A 66 -2.25 7.62 -8.37
N PHE A 67 -3.04 6.87 -9.11
CA PHE A 67 -3.22 5.43 -8.91
C PHE A 67 -2.14 4.62 -9.64
N ASN A 68 -1.73 3.51 -9.04
CA ASN A 68 -0.85 2.54 -9.68
C ASN A 68 -1.48 1.13 -9.70
N LEU A 69 -1.72 0.56 -8.52
CA LEU A 69 -2.40 -0.73 -8.38
C LEU A 69 -3.85 -0.48 -7.97
N LEU A 70 -4.78 -0.93 -8.80
CA LEU A 70 -6.20 -0.86 -8.51
C LEU A 70 -6.71 -2.17 -7.92
N GLN A 71 -7.45 -2.08 -6.84
CA GLN A 71 -8.25 -3.20 -6.35
C GLN A 71 -9.41 -3.49 -7.31
N LYS A 72 -9.93 -4.70 -7.27
CA LYS A 72 -11.06 -5.09 -8.15
C LYS A 72 -12.31 -4.21 -7.98
N VAL A 73 -12.54 -3.73 -6.75
CA VAL A 73 -13.65 -2.81 -6.44
C VAL A 73 -13.44 -1.46 -7.13
N GLU A 74 -12.21 -0.92 -7.05
CA GLU A 74 -11.85 0.34 -7.70
C GLU A 74 -11.94 0.22 -9.22
N GLN A 75 -11.45 -0.88 -9.79
CA GLN A 75 -11.58 -1.13 -11.24
C GLN A 75 -13.03 -1.11 -11.67
N ARG A 76 -13.91 -1.80 -10.94
CA ARG A 76 -15.34 -1.83 -11.25
C ARG A 76 -16.00 -0.46 -11.12
N LEU A 77 -15.66 0.30 -10.09
CA LEU A 77 -16.11 1.68 -9.94
C LEU A 77 -15.67 2.55 -11.13
N PHE A 78 -14.42 2.42 -11.55
CA PHE A 78 -13.87 3.16 -12.67
C PHE A 78 -14.55 2.77 -14.00
N GLU A 79 -14.80 1.49 -14.21
CA GLU A 79 -15.52 0.97 -15.38
C GLU A 79 -16.94 1.56 -15.48
N GLU A 80 -17.68 1.54 -14.37
CA GLU A 80 -19.05 2.08 -14.32
C GLU A 80 -19.06 3.59 -14.60
N LEU A 81 -18.17 4.35 -13.95
CA LEU A 81 -18.06 5.80 -14.16
C LEU A 81 -17.58 6.16 -15.57
N ALA A 82 -16.69 5.36 -16.15
CA ALA A 82 -16.23 5.54 -17.52
C ALA A 82 -17.37 5.26 -18.52
N ARG A 83 -18.16 4.21 -18.29
CA ARG A 83 -19.34 3.89 -19.10
C ARG A 83 -20.36 5.01 -19.10
N GLU A 84 -20.58 5.64 -17.94
CA GLU A 84 -21.46 6.81 -17.78
C GLU A 84 -20.84 8.12 -18.29
N LYS A 85 -19.60 8.09 -18.81
CA LYS A 85 -18.84 9.28 -19.26
C LYS A 85 -18.66 10.31 -18.14
N LYS A 86 -18.57 9.82 -16.89
CA LYS A 86 -18.39 10.65 -15.69
C LYS A 86 -16.97 10.53 -15.11
N ALA A 87 -16.02 9.90 -15.79
CA ALA A 87 -14.66 9.68 -15.32
C ALA A 87 -13.62 10.26 -16.26
N ILE A 88 -12.58 10.85 -15.66
CA ILE A 88 -11.36 11.28 -16.35
C ILE A 88 -10.17 10.68 -15.59
N PHE A 89 -9.19 10.14 -16.32
CA PHE A 89 -8.04 9.44 -15.75
C PHE A 89 -6.73 10.15 -16.09
N TYR A 90 -5.90 10.33 -15.09
CA TYR A 90 -4.56 10.87 -15.19
C TYR A 90 -3.57 9.86 -14.61
N TRP A 91 -2.87 9.13 -15.50
CA TRP A 91 -1.87 8.15 -15.14
C TRP A 91 -0.48 8.77 -15.21
N ASP A 92 0.25 8.70 -14.11
CA ASP A 92 1.65 9.12 -14.04
C ASP A 92 2.55 7.88 -14.08
N TYR A 93 3.44 7.83 -15.06
CA TYR A 93 4.40 6.75 -15.23
C TYR A 93 5.62 7.24 -15.98
N ASP A 94 6.72 6.54 -15.90
CA ASP A 94 7.85 6.77 -16.80
C ASP A 94 7.89 5.67 -17.87
N SER A 95 8.13 6.07 -19.10
CA SER A 95 8.17 5.16 -20.26
C SER A 95 9.23 4.06 -20.11
N TYR A 96 10.27 4.29 -19.32
CA TYR A 96 11.27 3.29 -18.98
C TYR A 96 10.63 2.04 -18.35
N TYR A 97 9.65 2.22 -17.46
CA TYR A 97 8.97 1.12 -16.78
C TYR A 97 7.86 0.46 -17.60
N MET A 98 7.44 1.08 -18.71
CA MET A 98 6.35 0.55 -19.55
C MET A 98 6.81 -0.52 -20.54
N ASN A 99 8.12 -0.79 -20.60
CA ASN A 99 8.67 -1.82 -21.46
C ASN A 99 8.30 -3.23 -20.99
N ASN A 100 8.02 -4.12 -21.93
CA ASN A 100 7.72 -5.52 -21.66
C ASN A 100 8.83 -6.17 -20.82
N GLY A 101 8.45 -6.68 -19.63
CA GLY A 101 9.37 -7.33 -18.69
C GLY A 101 9.66 -6.52 -17.42
N ASN A 102 9.24 -5.27 -17.34
CA ASN A 102 9.34 -4.51 -16.10
C ASN A 102 8.04 -4.63 -15.29
N GLU A 103 8.14 -5.15 -14.07
CA GLU A 103 6.98 -5.37 -13.21
C GLU A 103 6.29 -4.07 -12.78
N ALA A 104 7.05 -2.97 -12.64
CA ALA A 104 6.52 -1.67 -12.22
C ALA A 104 5.48 -1.09 -13.20
N GLY A 105 5.63 -1.34 -14.51
CA GLY A 105 4.69 -0.86 -15.53
C GLY A 105 3.51 -1.78 -15.80
N LYS A 106 3.51 -3.00 -15.26
CA LYS A 106 2.55 -4.05 -15.60
C LYS A 106 1.09 -3.65 -15.42
N TYR A 107 0.77 -3.06 -14.29
CA TYR A 107 -0.60 -2.68 -13.93
C TYR A 107 -1.08 -1.48 -14.74
N ILE A 108 -0.29 -0.42 -14.79
CA ILE A 108 -0.65 0.78 -15.57
C ILE A 108 -0.82 0.43 -17.04
N SER A 109 0.07 -0.38 -17.64
CA SER A 109 -0.07 -0.83 -19.03
C SER A 109 -1.40 -1.52 -19.30
N ALA A 110 -1.88 -2.35 -18.36
CA ALA A 110 -3.17 -3.00 -18.48
C ALA A 110 -4.34 -2.00 -18.38
N TYR A 111 -4.23 -1.00 -17.51
CA TYR A 111 -5.31 -0.02 -17.29
C TYR A 111 -5.44 1.01 -18.39
N LEU A 112 -4.35 1.42 -19.05
CA LEU A 112 -4.37 2.44 -20.12
C LEU A 112 -5.32 2.11 -21.26
N HIS A 113 -5.56 0.82 -21.53
CA HIS A 113 -6.50 0.39 -22.55
C HIS A 113 -7.96 0.63 -22.13
N ALA A 114 -8.30 0.33 -20.87
CA ALA A 114 -9.66 0.49 -20.35
C ALA A 114 -9.93 1.93 -19.90
N PHE A 115 -8.92 2.62 -19.40
CA PHE A 115 -9.00 3.95 -18.80
C PHE A 115 -7.98 4.89 -19.48
N PRO A 116 -8.32 5.49 -20.63
CA PRO A 116 -7.39 6.30 -21.40
C PRO A 116 -6.82 7.48 -20.62
N ASN A 117 -5.51 7.68 -20.71
CA ASN A 117 -4.81 8.75 -20.02
C ASN A 117 -5.02 10.10 -20.68
N GLN A 118 -5.52 11.08 -19.95
CA GLN A 118 -5.71 12.45 -20.45
C GLN A 118 -4.40 13.25 -20.55
N LEU A 119 -3.30 12.74 -20.00
CA LEU A 119 -1.96 13.29 -20.17
C LEU A 119 -1.23 12.77 -21.43
N ALA A 120 -1.88 11.92 -22.22
CA ALA A 120 -1.27 11.36 -23.42
C ALA A 120 -0.78 12.46 -24.37
N GLY A 121 0.38 12.23 -25.03
CA GLY A 121 0.99 13.17 -25.97
C GLY A 121 1.86 14.26 -25.34
N LYS A 122 2.07 14.26 -24.01
CA LYS A 122 3.00 15.18 -23.33
C LYS A 122 4.33 14.49 -23.06
N ASP A 123 5.41 15.21 -23.25
CA ASP A 123 6.81 14.73 -23.09
C ASP A 123 7.23 14.61 -21.62
N ILE A 124 6.27 14.24 -20.75
CA ILE A 124 6.46 14.15 -19.29
C ILE A 124 6.87 12.74 -18.85
N TYR A 125 6.82 11.76 -19.75
CA TYR A 125 7.00 10.35 -19.42
C TYR A 125 8.43 9.82 -19.60
N SER A 126 9.41 10.66 -19.82
CA SER A 126 10.82 10.29 -20.02
C SER A 126 11.76 11.00 -19.05
N ASN A 127 11.32 11.19 -17.81
CA ASN A 127 12.08 11.95 -16.81
C ASN A 127 13.15 11.12 -16.11
N LEU A 128 12.96 9.81 -15.98
CA LEU A 128 13.90 8.94 -15.27
C LEU A 128 15.27 8.94 -15.94
N THR A 129 15.30 8.82 -17.27
CA THR A 129 16.54 8.76 -18.04
C THR A 129 17.27 10.11 -18.15
N LYS A 130 16.59 11.20 -17.78
CA LYS A 130 17.15 12.55 -17.76
C LYS A 130 17.75 12.95 -16.40
N LYS A 131 17.60 12.12 -15.37
CA LYS A 131 18.12 12.41 -14.03
C LYS A 131 19.61 12.07 -13.97
N GLU A 132 20.44 13.09 -13.70
CA GLU A 132 21.90 12.96 -13.66
C GLU A 132 22.48 12.77 -12.25
N ASN A 133 21.70 13.06 -11.19
CA ASN A 133 22.18 13.09 -9.81
C ASN A 133 21.68 11.88 -9.00
N ILE A 134 22.15 10.70 -9.36
CA ILE A 134 21.87 9.47 -8.61
C ILE A 134 23.20 8.98 -8.02
N THR A 135 23.24 8.82 -6.68
CA THR A 135 24.39 8.25 -5.97
C THR A 135 23.99 6.92 -5.36
N PHE A 136 24.73 5.86 -5.67
CA PHE A 136 24.60 4.55 -5.05
C PHE A 136 25.61 4.42 -3.93
N LEU A 137 25.15 3.98 -2.75
CA LEU A 137 25.99 3.67 -1.62
C LEU A 137 25.83 2.20 -1.26
N SER A 138 26.94 1.47 -1.19
CA SER A 138 27.00 0.12 -0.68
C SER A 138 27.71 0.13 0.67
N ALA A 139 27.13 -0.53 1.67
CA ALA A 139 27.71 -0.70 2.99
C ALA A 139 27.53 -2.14 3.47
N SER A 140 28.39 -2.60 4.37
CA SER A 140 28.36 -3.98 4.89
C SER A 140 27.19 -4.26 5.82
N THR A 141 26.56 -3.22 6.41
CA THR A 141 25.41 -3.32 7.31
C THR A 141 24.44 -2.18 7.10
N GLU A 142 23.17 -2.39 7.47
CA GLU A 142 22.13 -1.36 7.45
C GLU A 142 22.45 -0.19 8.39
N ASP A 143 23.09 -0.46 9.53
CA ASP A 143 23.53 0.59 10.47
C ASP A 143 24.53 1.54 9.84
N ILE A 144 25.46 1.03 9.02
CA ILE A 144 26.42 1.86 8.31
C ILE A 144 25.71 2.70 7.26
N GLN A 145 24.72 2.14 6.55
CA GLN A 145 23.88 2.92 5.63
C GLN A 145 23.15 4.05 6.36
N ALA A 146 22.56 3.76 7.52
CA ALA A 146 21.87 4.76 8.32
C ALA A 146 22.82 5.88 8.79
N ARG A 147 24.03 5.54 9.23
CA ARG A 147 25.04 6.53 9.65
C ARG A 147 25.47 7.46 8.51
N TYR A 148 25.47 6.99 7.27
CA TYR A 148 25.77 7.83 6.12
C TYR A 148 24.77 8.98 5.96
N ILE A 149 23.55 8.84 6.45
CA ILE A 149 22.51 9.88 6.39
C ILE A 149 23.01 11.18 7.05
N SER A 150 23.78 11.08 8.16
CA SER A 150 24.34 12.26 8.82
C SER A 150 25.29 13.06 7.92
N GLN A 151 26.02 12.40 7.04
CA GLN A 151 26.90 13.06 6.07
C GLN A 151 26.13 13.54 4.83
N TRP A 152 25.10 12.77 4.44
CA TRP A 152 24.27 13.11 3.30
C TRP A 152 23.38 14.32 3.55
N LEU A 153 22.93 14.53 4.79
CA LEU A 153 22.14 15.70 5.20
C LEU A 153 23.03 16.93 5.37
N THR A 154 23.45 17.52 4.25
CA THR A 154 24.16 18.80 4.23
C THR A 154 23.26 19.95 4.73
N PRO A 155 23.82 21.10 5.16
CA PRO A 155 23.01 22.24 5.56
C PRO A 155 21.97 22.67 4.52
N GLU A 156 22.29 22.56 3.23
CA GLU A 156 21.38 22.90 2.13
C GLU A 156 20.18 21.93 2.08
N ARG A 157 20.43 20.62 2.29
CA ARG A 157 19.38 19.62 2.33
C ARG A 157 18.49 19.76 3.56
N ILE A 158 19.08 20.08 4.71
CA ILE A 158 18.31 20.38 5.94
C ILE A 158 17.44 21.62 5.70
N LYS A 159 18.00 22.69 5.14
CA LYS A 159 17.26 23.92 4.81
C LYS A 159 16.16 23.70 3.77
N ALA A 160 16.30 22.72 2.90
CA ALA A 160 15.28 22.36 1.93
C ALA A 160 13.98 21.82 2.57
N GLY A 161 14.04 21.35 3.83
CA GLY A 161 12.90 20.94 4.65
C GLY A 161 12.04 19.90 3.95
N LYS A 162 10.79 20.22 3.66
CA LYS A 162 9.82 19.33 3.01
C LYS A 162 10.23 18.77 1.64
N ARG A 163 11.29 19.31 1.02
CA ARG A 163 11.85 18.79 -0.25
C ARG A 163 12.92 17.74 -0.04
N THR A 164 13.29 17.45 1.22
CA THR A 164 14.23 16.39 1.57
C THR A 164 13.45 15.26 2.23
N ALA A 165 13.54 14.05 1.69
CA ALA A 165 12.90 12.86 2.23
C ALA A 165 13.92 11.73 2.42
N ILE A 166 13.77 10.98 3.52
CA ILE A 166 14.44 9.71 3.77
C ILE A 166 13.39 8.62 3.66
N VAL A 167 13.56 7.73 2.70
CA VAL A 167 12.62 6.62 2.45
C VAL A 167 13.27 5.32 2.90
N MET A 168 12.62 4.61 3.80
CA MET A 168 13.07 3.33 4.34
C MET A 168 12.36 2.18 3.64
N CYS A 169 13.10 1.19 3.18
CA CYS A 169 12.53 -0.07 2.69
C CYS A 169 12.21 -1.04 3.85
N ASP A 170 12.93 -0.95 4.97
CA ASP A 170 12.61 -1.64 6.23
C ASP A 170 12.42 -0.61 7.34
N GLU A 171 11.22 -0.57 7.92
CA GLU A 171 10.87 0.37 9.00
C GLU A 171 11.61 0.09 10.31
N LYS A 172 12.17 -1.10 10.48
CA LYS A 172 12.96 -1.45 11.68
C LYS A 172 14.19 -0.59 11.86
N ILE A 173 14.73 -0.02 10.77
CA ILE A 173 15.91 0.86 10.82
C ILE A 173 15.58 2.27 11.33
N LEU A 174 14.32 2.62 11.49
CA LEU A 174 13.89 3.97 11.92
C LEU A 174 14.58 4.46 13.20
N PRO A 175 14.69 3.68 14.29
CA PRO A 175 15.40 4.14 15.50
C PRO A 175 16.85 4.51 15.21
N THR A 176 17.56 3.70 14.42
CA THR A 176 18.95 3.97 14.03
C THR A 176 19.06 5.26 13.22
N ILE A 177 18.13 5.48 12.28
CA ILE A 177 18.10 6.72 11.49
C ILE A 177 17.89 7.94 12.38
N ILE A 178 16.94 7.89 13.32
CA ILE A 178 16.66 9.00 14.24
C ILE A 178 17.92 9.36 15.05
N HIS A 179 18.65 8.35 15.54
CA HIS A 179 19.89 8.56 16.29
C HIS A 179 21.06 9.07 15.45
N CYS A 180 21.00 8.88 14.12
CA CYS A 180 22.03 9.35 13.21
C CYS A 180 21.74 10.73 12.60
N LEU A 181 20.63 11.37 12.95
CA LEU A 181 20.31 12.69 12.43
C LEU A 181 21.28 13.76 13.00
N PRO A 182 21.74 14.69 12.16
CA PRO A 182 22.55 15.81 12.65
C PRO A 182 21.81 16.67 13.69
N PRO A 183 22.51 17.27 14.66
CA PRO A 183 21.89 18.14 15.68
C PRO A 183 21.14 19.35 15.12
N ASP A 184 21.48 19.77 13.91
CA ASP A 184 20.84 20.89 13.22
C ASP A 184 19.46 20.56 12.66
N VAL A 185 19.08 19.28 12.62
CA VAL A 185 17.74 18.84 12.24
C VAL A 185 16.81 19.03 13.43
N LYS A 186 15.98 20.08 13.39
CA LYS A 186 15.07 20.43 14.49
C LYS A 186 13.69 19.78 14.35
N ASP A 187 13.22 19.68 13.11
CA ASP A 187 11.87 19.22 12.81
C ASP A 187 11.93 18.02 11.85
N ILE A 188 11.28 16.94 12.22
CA ILE A 188 11.10 15.75 11.39
C ILE A 188 9.63 15.36 11.33
N ASN A 189 9.19 14.89 10.18
CA ASN A 189 7.89 14.27 10.03
C ASN A 189 8.08 12.77 9.78
N ILE A 190 7.55 11.94 10.68
CA ILE A 190 7.60 10.48 10.57
C ILE A 190 6.21 10.02 10.18
N THR A 191 6.11 9.36 9.01
CA THR A 191 4.83 8.86 8.47
C THR A 191 4.58 7.38 8.76
N THR A 192 5.56 6.68 9.32
CA THR A 192 5.43 5.28 9.73
C THR A 192 4.79 5.17 11.11
N GLY A 193 4.02 4.09 11.35
CA GLY A 193 3.53 3.77 12.68
C GLY A 193 4.65 3.33 13.62
N TYR A 194 4.46 3.55 14.92
CA TYR A 194 5.37 3.00 15.93
C TYR A 194 4.83 1.64 16.41
N PRO A 195 5.60 0.53 16.26
CA PRO A 195 5.12 -0.79 16.65
C PRO A 195 4.75 -0.86 18.13
N LEU A 196 3.52 -1.26 18.45
CA LEU A 196 3.04 -1.38 19.82
C LEU A 196 3.96 -2.27 20.67
N SER A 197 4.51 -3.33 20.06
CA SER A 197 5.44 -4.26 20.72
C SER A 197 6.73 -3.61 21.25
N GLN A 198 7.09 -2.44 20.75
CA GLN A 198 8.29 -1.68 21.16
C GLN A 198 7.96 -0.59 22.21
N THR A 199 6.71 -0.47 22.61
CA THR A 199 6.29 0.51 23.62
C THR A 199 6.57 0.00 25.04
N LEU A 200 6.78 0.94 25.96
CA LEU A 200 6.93 0.63 27.40
C LEU A 200 5.71 -0.11 27.95
N ILE A 201 4.52 0.22 27.45
CA ILE A 201 3.26 -0.43 27.86
C ILE A 201 3.28 -1.91 27.44
N ALA A 202 3.71 -2.22 26.23
CA ALA A 202 3.80 -3.60 25.79
C ALA A 202 4.82 -4.41 26.60
N THR A 203 5.94 -3.79 26.99
CA THR A 203 6.93 -4.41 27.87
C THR A 203 6.32 -4.67 29.26
N LEU A 204 5.65 -3.68 29.86
CA LEU A 204 4.98 -3.84 31.15
C LEU A 204 3.97 -4.99 31.13
N VAL A 205 3.13 -5.06 30.10
CA VAL A 205 2.14 -6.15 29.93
C VAL A 205 2.85 -7.50 29.82
N LYS A 206 3.92 -7.62 29.04
CA LYS A 206 4.73 -8.84 28.92
C LYS A 206 5.27 -9.30 30.29
N GLU A 207 5.85 -8.37 31.07
CA GLU A 207 6.42 -8.67 32.37
C GLU A 207 5.34 -9.11 33.36
N ILE A 208 4.16 -8.48 33.37
CA ILE A 208 3.02 -8.90 34.20
C ILE A 208 2.58 -10.33 33.85
N PHE A 209 2.50 -10.68 32.55
CA PHE A 209 2.19 -12.03 32.15
C PHE A 209 3.26 -13.03 32.55
N ALA A 210 4.54 -12.69 32.37
CA ALA A 210 5.65 -13.54 32.80
C ALA A 210 5.62 -13.84 34.32
N LEU A 211 5.38 -12.82 35.14
CA LEU A 211 5.21 -12.98 36.57
C LEU A 211 4.02 -13.86 37.01
N LYS A 212 2.95 -13.88 36.20
CA LYS A 212 1.75 -14.66 36.51
C LYS A 212 1.85 -16.12 36.07
N LEU A 213 2.77 -16.42 35.14
CA LEU A 213 3.00 -17.74 34.57
C LEU A 213 4.20 -18.46 35.20
N SER A 214 5.02 -17.75 36.00
CA SER A 214 6.10 -18.31 36.82
C SER A 214 5.55 -18.82 38.16
#